data_cf0238d77b87a9350cfa90fad049d71a
#
_entry.id   cf0238d77b87a9350cfa90fad049d71a
#
_cell.length_a   1.000
_cell.length_b   1.000
_cell.length_c   1.000
_cell.angle_alpha   90.00
_cell.angle_beta   90.00
_cell.angle_gamma   90.00
#
_symmetry.space_group_name_H-M   'P 1'
#
loop_
_entity.id
_entity.type
_entity.pdbx_description
1 polymer ?
#
loop_
_entity_poly.entity_id
_entity_poly.type
_entity_poly.pdbx_seq_one_letter_code
_entity_poly.pdbx_strand_id
1 'polypeptide(L)'
;MPGIAINERISARLSQIAATLRAPFRLMLDVALPPLCPSCRDPVGDGAGLCASCWQKLSPIERPFCEKLGIPFTYDPGPGIFSMQAISDPPAYARARAAVRYDDIARAMVHALKYGDR
;
A
#
# COMPACT_ATOMS: atom_id res chain seq x y z
N MET A 1 -44.74 18.40 23.70
CA MET A 1 -43.91 17.21 23.99
C MET A 1 -42.39 17.58 23.80
N PRO A 2 -41.66 17.89 24.84
CA PRO A 2 -40.24 18.39 24.71
C PRO A 2 -39.21 17.34 25.07
N GLY A 3 -39.41 16.08 24.70
CA GLY A 3 -38.48 14.99 25.11
C GLY A 3 -37.38 14.62 24.12
N ILE A 4 -37.48 15.03 22.83
CA ILE A 4 -36.58 14.54 21.75
C ILE A 4 -35.29 15.40 21.63
N ALA A 5 -35.36 16.69 21.96
CA ALA A 5 -34.21 17.60 21.78
C ALA A 5 -33.09 17.43 22.83
N ILE A 6 -33.34 16.81 23.96
CA ILE A 6 -32.33 16.60 25.00
C ILE A 6 -31.41 15.43 24.64
N ASN A 7 -31.94 14.39 24.03
CA ASN A 7 -31.17 13.19 23.70
C ASN A 7 -30.18 13.45 22.55
N GLU A 8 -30.54 14.28 21.56
CA GLU A 8 -29.63 14.67 20.49
C GLU A 8 -28.44 15.53 20.97
N ARG A 9 -28.69 16.44 21.91
CA ARG A 9 -27.63 17.28 22.48
C ARG A 9 -26.66 16.48 23.35
N ILE A 10 -27.12 15.46 24.05
CA ILE A 10 -26.28 14.57 24.86
C ILE A 10 -25.46 13.65 23.94
N SER A 11 -26.06 13.10 22.91
CA SER A 11 -25.32 12.23 21.94
C SER A 11 -24.27 13.02 21.17
N ALA A 12 -24.54 14.25 20.75
CA ALA A 12 -23.57 15.12 20.09
C ALA A 12 -22.40 15.49 21.00
N ARG A 13 -22.65 15.76 22.28
CA ARG A 13 -21.58 16.06 23.26
C ARG A 13 -20.75 14.82 23.59
N LEU A 14 -21.35 13.66 23.72
CA LEU A 14 -20.64 12.40 23.93
C LEU A 14 -19.77 12.03 22.73
N SER A 15 -20.23 12.27 21.51
CA SER A 15 -19.42 12.04 20.29
C SER A 15 -18.23 13.00 20.20
N GLN A 16 -18.39 14.25 20.61
CA GLN A 16 -17.30 15.22 20.65
C GLN A 16 -16.26 14.87 21.73
N ILE A 17 -16.70 14.47 22.93
CA ILE A 17 -15.79 14.02 24.00
C ILE A 17 -15.04 12.75 23.57
N ALA A 18 -15.71 11.81 22.94
CA ALA A 18 -15.08 10.59 22.41
C ALA A 18 -14.06 10.89 21.30
N ALA A 19 -14.30 11.90 20.45
CA ALA A 19 -13.36 12.34 19.44
C ALA A 19 -12.12 13.01 20.06
N THR A 20 -12.33 13.83 21.09
CA THR A 20 -11.25 14.54 21.79
C THR A 20 -10.34 13.58 22.58
N LEU A 21 -10.88 12.50 23.13
CA LEU A 21 -10.12 11.48 23.87
C LEU A 21 -9.40 10.49 22.94
N ARG A 22 -9.88 10.31 21.69
CA ARG A 22 -9.24 9.42 20.72
C ARG A 22 -7.90 9.95 20.20
N ALA A 23 -7.74 11.25 20.09
CA ALA A 23 -6.52 11.86 19.59
C ALA A 23 -5.30 11.62 20.51
N PRO A 24 -5.36 11.90 21.83
CA PRO A 24 -4.24 11.63 22.72
C PRO A 24 -3.98 10.11 22.91
N PHE A 25 -5.03 9.29 22.87
CA PHE A 25 -4.87 7.84 22.97
C PHE A 25 -4.18 7.24 21.73
N ARG A 26 -4.51 7.71 20.53
CA ARG A 26 -3.78 7.34 19.31
C ARG A 26 -2.32 7.77 19.37
N LEU A 27 -2.05 9.00 19.80
CA LEU A 27 -0.69 9.49 19.94
C LEU A 27 0.13 8.64 20.92
N MET A 28 -0.47 8.22 22.05
CA MET A 28 0.19 7.30 22.99
C MET A 28 0.44 5.91 22.37
N LEU A 29 -0.51 5.39 21.60
CA LEU A 29 -0.34 4.12 20.88
C LEU A 29 0.73 4.22 19.80
N ASP A 30 0.77 5.30 19.04
CA ASP A 30 1.77 5.54 17.98
C ASP A 30 3.18 5.68 18.54
N VAL A 31 3.30 6.22 19.77
CA VAL A 31 4.59 6.29 20.49
C VAL A 31 5.00 4.93 21.07
N ALA A 32 4.04 4.17 21.59
CA ALA A 32 4.30 2.85 22.19
C ALA A 32 4.46 1.73 21.15
N LEU A 33 3.78 1.84 20.00
CA LEU A 33 3.74 0.88 18.91
C LEU A 33 3.86 1.63 17.58
N PRO A 34 5.03 2.22 17.27
CA PRO A 34 5.21 2.96 16.04
C PRO A 34 5.00 2.03 14.84
N PRO A 35 4.38 2.52 13.76
CA PRO A 35 4.28 1.75 12.53
C PRO A 35 5.68 1.42 12.01
N LEU A 36 5.90 0.16 11.66
CA LEU A 36 7.19 -0.32 11.18
C LEU A 36 7.16 -0.53 9.68
N CYS A 37 8.28 -0.22 9.02
CA CYS A 37 8.49 -0.53 7.62
C CYS A 37 8.33 -2.03 7.38
N PRO A 38 7.48 -2.49 6.45
CA PRO A 38 7.26 -3.92 6.20
C PRO A 38 8.48 -4.64 5.65
N SER A 39 9.48 -3.92 5.16
CA SER A 39 10.72 -4.49 4.63
C SER A 39 11.84 -4.56 5.67
N CYS A 40 12.25 -3.42 6.24
CA CYS A 40 13.40 -3.36 7.16
C CYS A 40 13.03 -3.30 8.64
N ARG A 41 11.74 -3.13 8.97
CA ARG A 41 11.23 -2.98 10.35
C ARG A 41 11.65 -1.67 11.04
N ASP A 42 12.27 -0.74 10.35
CA ASP A 42 12.53 0.59 10.89
C ASP A 42 11.23 1.34 11.15
N PRO A 43 11.15 2.16 12.20
CA PRO A 43 9.99 3.01 12.44
C PRO A 43 9.75 3.93 11.25
N VAL A 44 8.50 4.00 10.79
CA VAL A 44 8.06 4.96 9.78
C VAL A 44 7.21 6.02 10.45
N GLY A 45 7.35 7.26 9.99
CA GLY A 45 6.50 8.35 10.47
C GLY A 45 5.04 8.20 10.05
N ASP A 46 4.37 9.32 9.88
CA ASP A 46 2.94 9.38 9.57
C ASP A 46 2.57 8.59 8.31
N GLY A 47 2.07 7.39 8.50
CA GLY A 47 1.51 6.56 7.45
C GLY A 47 2.09 5.15 7.37
N ALA A 48 1.23 4.17 7.18
CA ALA A 48 1.63 2.80 6.89
C ALA A 48 2.27 2.73 5.50
N GLY A 49 3.57 2.41 5.44
CA GLY A 49 4.27 2.30 4.17
C GLY A 49 5.75 1.94 4.32
N LEU A 50 6.48 1.99 3.23
CA LEU A 50 7.92 1.81 3.24
C LEU A 50 8.61 3.06 3.80
N CYS A 51 9.72 2.85 4.55
CA CYS A 51 10.63 3.94 4.90
C CYS A 51 11.31 4.48 3.65
N ALA A 52 11.87 5.69 3.73
CA ALA A 52 12.50 6.37 2.59
C ALA A 52 13.62 5.54 1.95
N SER A 53 14.44 4.85 2.75
CA SER A 53 15.54 4.01 2.25
C SER A 53 15.05 2.77 1.49
N CYS A 54 13.97 2.13 1.95
CA CYS A 54 13.37 1.01 1.23
C CYS A 54 12.61 1.47 -0.01
N TRP A 55 11.96 2.62 0.04
CA TRP A 55 11.31 3.22 -1.12
C TRP A 55 12.30 3.50 -2.25
N GLN A 56 13.48 4.06 -1.94
CA GLN A 56 14.53 4.32 -2.93
C GLN A 56 15.12 3.06 -3.56
N LYS A 57 15.06 1.93 -2.86
CA LYS A 57 15.54 0.63 -3.37
C LYS A 57 14.47 -0.14 -4.13
N LEU A 58 13.22 0.28 -4.06
CA LEU A 58 12.13 -0.34 -4.79
C LEU A 58 12.36 -0.15 -6.30
N SER A 59 12.17 -1.21 -7.07
CA SER A 59 12.37 -1.20 -8.53
C SER A 59 11.02 -1.13 -9.25
N PRO A 60 10.48 0.07 -9.53
CA PRO A 60 9.23 0.19 -10.29
C PRO A 60 9.44 -0.30 -11.72
N ILE A 61 8.39 -0.88 -12.30
CA ILE A 61 8.38 -1.28 -13.70
C ILE A 61 7.73 -0.15 -14.50
N GLU A 62 8.59 0.60 -15.19
CA GLU A 62 8.21 1.67 -16.10
C GLU A 62 8.36 1.21 -17.54
N ARG A 63 7.88 2.02 -18.51
CA ARG A 63 8.11 1.76 -19.93
C ARG A 63 9.62 1.79 -20.25
N PRO A 64 10.07 0.94 -21.16
CA PRO A 64 9.35 0.00 -22.02
C PRO A 64 9.05 -1.37 -21.36
N PHE A 65 7.85 -1.88 -21.54
CA PHE A 65 7.42 -3.20 -21.07
C PHE A 65 6.47 -3.86 -22.07
N CYS A 66 6.36 -5.19 -22.02
CA CYS A 66 5.42 -5.96 -22.84
C CYS A 66 3.97 -5.58 -22.49
N GLU A 67 3.20 -5.14 -23.50
CA GLU A 67 1.81 -4.71 -23.30
C GLU A 67 0.88 -5.84 -22.82
N LYS A 68 1.22 -7.10 -23.09
CA LYS A 68 0.40 -8.24 -22.65
C LYS A 68 0.81 -8.79 -21.28
N LEU A 69 2.10 -8.99 -21.05
CA LEU A 69 2.62 -9.62 -19.82
C LEU A 69 3.05 -8.61 -18.75
N GLY A 70 3.27 -7.33 -19.09
CA GLY A 70 3.79 -6.32 -18.17
C GLY A 70 5.24 -6.52 -17.76
N ILE A 71 5.99 -7.38 -18.46
CA ILE A 71 7.41 -7.67 -18.21
C ILE A 71 8.24 -6.54 -18.84
N PRO A 72 9.22 -5.96 -18.11
CA PRO A 72 10.07 -4.91 -18.65
C PRO A 72 10.98 -5.43 -19.75
N PHE A 73 11.17 -4.63 -20.79
CA PHE A 73 12.19 -4.87 -21.81
C PHE A 73 13.55 -4.34 -21.35
N THR A 74 14.61 -4.92 -21.88
CA THR A 74 16.00 -4.44 -21.66
C THR A 74 16.38 -3.31 -22.63
N TYR A 75 15.60 -3.11 -23.68
CA TYR A 75 15.75 -2.04 -24.67
C TYR A 75 14.35 -1.52 -25.05
N ASP A 76 14.27 -0.38 -25.71
CA ASP A 76 13.00 0.17 -26.17
C ASP A 76 12.66 -0.34 -27.58
N PRO A 77 11.72 -1.31 -27.72
CA PRO A 77 11.28 -1.80 -29.02
C PRO A 77 10.19 -0.91 -29.65
N GLY A 78 9.79 0.17 -28.97
CA GLY A 78 8.66 1.01 -29.37
C GLY A 78 7.33 0.66 -28.70
N PRO A 79 6.28 1.43 -28.96
CA PRO A 79 4.98 1.26 -28.33
C PRO A 79 4.23 0.04 -28.85
N GLY A 80 3.43 -0.60 -27.98
CA GLY A 80 2.52 -1.68 -28.36
C GLY A 80 3.16 -3.03 -28.66
N ILE A 81 4.44 -3.21 -28.34
CA ILE A 81 5.17 -4.44 -28.66
C ILE A 81 4.90 -5.52 -27.62
N PHE A 82 4.75 -6.75 -28.10
CA PHE A 82 4.65 -7.95 -27.29
C PHE A 82 6.01 -8.65 -27.19
N SER A 83 6.30 -9.21 -26.03
CA SER A 83 7.48 -10.07 -25.86
C SER A 83 7.32 -11.38 -26.63
N MET A 84 8.43 -12.01 -26.99
CA MET A 84 8.42 -13.32 -27.65
C MET A 84 7.65 -14.36 -26.85
N GLN A 85 7.76 -14.32 -25.52
CA GLN A 85 6.98 -15.19 -24.62
C GLN A 85 5.47 -14.98 -24.76
N ALA A 86 5.01 -13.72 -24.89
CA ALA A 86 3.58 -13.43 -25.06
C ALA A 86 3.03 -13.88 -26.41
N ILE A 87 3.91 -14.04 -27.43
CA ILE A 87 3.57 -14.49 -28.77
C ILE A 87 3.57 -16.02 -28.84
N SER A 88 4.61 -16.66 -28.29
CA SER A 88 4.77 -18.12 -28.36
C SER A 88 3.80 -18.88 -27.44
N ASP A 89 3.49 -18.31 -26.28
CA ASP A 89 2.56 -18.88 -25.31
C ASP A 89 1.60 -17.78 -24.81
N PRO A 90 0.58 -17.44 -25.60
CA PRO A 90 -0.33 -16.35 -25.28
C PRO A 90 -1.24 -16.70 -24.10
N PRO A 91 -1.19 -15.94 -22.98
CA PRO A 91 -2.05 -16.20 -21.83
C PRO A 91 -3.53 -15.93 -22.16
N ALA A 92 -4.42 -16.58 -21.41
CA ALA A 92 -5.87 -16.45 -21.57
C ALA A 92 -6.40 -15.03 -21.24
N TYR A 93 -5.65 -14.24 -20.44
CA TYR A 93 -6.04 -12.88 -20.08
C TYR A 93 -5.64 -11.87 -21.16
N ALA A 94 -6.36 -10.77 -21.23
CA ALA A 94 -6.11 -9.72 -22.21
C ALA A 94 -4.82 -8.94 -21.90
N ARG A 95 -4.57 -8.60 -20.63
CA ARG A 95 -3.41 -7.83 -20.18
C ARG A 95 -3.09 -8.11 -18.70
N ALA A 96 -1.79 -8.19 -18.40
CA ALA A 96 -1.27 -8.12 -17.04
C ALA A 96 -0.42 -6.87 -16.87
N ARG A 97 -0.33 -6.36 -15.63
CA ARG A 97 0.50 -5.21 -15.28
C ARG A 97 1.16 -5.46 -13.91
N ALA A 98 2.47 -5.49 -13.91
CA ALA A 98 3.24 -5.50 -12.69
C ALA A 98 3.66 -4.06 -12.35
N ALA A 99 3.53 -3.66 -11.09
CA ALA A 99 3.90 -2.32 -10.64
C ALA A 99 5.39 -2.23 -10.33
N VAL A 100 5.95 -3.29 -9.74
CA VAL A 100 7.34 -3.36 -9.31
C VAL A 100 7.95 -4.71 -9.64
N ARG A 101 9.27 -4.77 -9.74
CA ARG A 101 10.00 -6.03 -9.83
C ARG A 101 9.86 -6.80 -8.53
N TYR A 102 9.78 -8.12 -8.61
CA TYR A 102 9.71 -8.99 -7.44
C TYR A 102 11.12 -9.22 -6.87
N ASP A 103 11.66 -8.16 -6.28
CA ASP A 103 12.93 -8.13 -5.54
C ASP A 103 12.72 -8.38 -4.03
N ASP A 104 13.78 -8.23 -3.24
CA ASP A 104 13.72 -8.46 -1.79
C ASP A 104 12.73 -7.51 -1.10
N ILE A 105 12.63 -6.25 -1.56
CA ILE A 105 11.69 -5.27 -0.98
C ILE A 105 10.25 -5.67 -1.29
N ALA A 106 9.95 -5.94 -2.55
CA ALA A 106 8.60 -6.35 -2.97
C ALA A 106 8.19 -7.66 -2.32
N ARG A 107 9.12 -8.63 -2.21
CA ARG A 107 8.88 -9.90 -1.51
C ARG A 107 8.56 -9.67 -0.04
N ALA A 108 9.33 -8.83 0.67
CA ALA A 108 9.07 -8.52 2.07
C ALA A 108 7.70 -7.88 2.27
N MET A 109 7.28 -6.95 1.38
CA MET A 109 5.95 -6.34 1.40
C MET A 109 4.84 -7.37 1.22
N VAL A 110 4.97 -8.26 0.22
CA VAL A 110 3.98 -9.33 -0.03
C VAL A 110 3.90 -10.29 1.16
N HIS A 111 5.03 -10.64 1.77
CA HIS A 111 5.06 -11.47 2.97
C HIS A 111 4.41 -10.76 4.16
N ALA A 112 4.70 -9.48 4.37
CA ALA A 112 4.07 -8.70 5.43
C ALA A 112 2.54 -8.62 5.24
N LEU A 113 2.08 -8.42 4.00
CA LEU A 113 0.66 -8.39 3.66
C LEU A 113 -0.03 -9.74 3.91
N LYS A 114 0.63 -10.86 3.56
CA LYS A 114 0.03 -12.19 3.68
C LYS A 114 0.08 -12.77 5.10
N TYR A 115 1.12 -12.46 5.85
CA TYR A 115 1.44 -13.13 7.11
C TYR A 115 1.65 -12.17 8.28
N GLY A 116 1.73 -10.87 8.04
CA GLY A 116 1.96 -9.84 9.04
C GLY A 116 0.70 -9.26 9.67
N ASP A 117 -0.43 -9.78 9.33
CA ASP A 117 -1.75 -9.40 9.82
C ASP A 117 -1.97 -9.95 11.24
N ARG A 118 -1.43 -9.24 12.22
CA ARG A 118 -1.76 -9.59 13.63
C ARG A 118 -1.55 -8.43 14.56
#